data_d722ee22d3e56b390d7b0ed50a60a7bb
#
_entry.id   d722ee22d3e56b390d7b0ed50a60a7bb
#
_cell.length_a   1.000
_cell.length_b   1.000
_cell.length_c   1.000
_cell.angle_alpha   90.00
_cell.angle_beta   90.00
_cell.angle_gamma   90.00
#
_symmetry.space_group_name_H-M   'P 1'
#
loop_
_entity.id
_entity.type
_entity.pdbx_description
1 polymer ?
#
loop_
_entity_poly.entity_id
_entity_poly.type
_entity_poly.pdbx_seq_one_letter_code
_entity_poly.pdbx_strand_id
1 'polypeptide(L)'
;QVEDVILGCVTPIGDQGGNLARLAVMKAGFPVKVPAVTLNRMCGSSQQAVHFAAQAILAGDMDIVIAGGTEMMSHQPLGADYPQQWPELPYQLVHQGTSAEMMAEKYKLTRDVLDDFAYNSHMKAMHAIQEGNFESQIVPIKVTDEKLFKVDEGVRMPPNREKMAALAPAFKPDG
;
A
#
# COMPACT_ATOMS: atom_id res chain seq x y z
N GLN A 1 20.12 17.19 -11.15
CA GLN A 1 20.55 15.90 -10.64
C GLN A 1 19.69 15.55 -9.42
N VAL A 2 19.29 14.27 -9.26
CA VAL A 2 18.54 13.83 -8.06
C VAL A 2 19.38 14.08 -6.81
N GLU A 3 18.78 14.67 -5.79
CA GLU A 3 19.45 15.11 -4.55
C GLU A 3 19.09 14.23 -3.37
N ASP A 4 17.87 13.64 -3.35
CA ASP A 4 17.47 12.65 -2.36
C ASP A 4 16.47 11.65 -2.94
N VAL A 5 16.36 10.48 -2.27
CA VAL A 5 15.34 9.46 -2.56
C VAL A 5 14.65 9.04 -1.25
N ILE A 6 13.34 9.21 -1.20
CA ILE A 6 12.53 8.92 -0.02
C ILE A 6 11.55 7.80 -0.35
N LEU A 7 11.70 6.63 0.26
CA LEU A 7 10.79 5.50 0.04
C LEU A 7 10.05 5.11 1.32
N GLY A 8 8.75 4.92 1.19
CA GLY A 8 7.93 4.32 2.22
C GLY A 8 8.05 2.79 2.20
N CYS A 9 8.15 2.19 3.39
CA CYS A 9 8.07 0.74 3.58
C CYS A 9 7.46 0.46 4.95
N VAL A 10 6.43 -0.38 4.99
CA VAL A 10 5.70 -0.67 6.24
C VAL A 10 6.43 -1.72 7.07
N THR A 11 7.02 -2.72 6.42
CA THR A 11 7.68 -3.85 7.08
C THR A 11 9.18 -3.86 6.76
N PRO A 12 9.99 -2.91 7.30
CA PRO A 12 11.39 -2.71 6.93
C PRO A 12 12.33 -3.70 7.65
N ILE A 13 12.06 -5.00 7.50
CA ILE A 13 12.85 -6.10 8.07
C ILE A 13 13.26 -7.08 6.97
N GLY A 14 14.18 -7.99 7.27
CA GLY A 14 14.67 -9.00 6.32
C GLY A 14 15.10 -8.37 5.00
N ASP A 15 14.53 -8.82 3.89
CA ASP A 15 14.82 -8.32 2.53
C ASP A 15 14.50 -6.84 2.33
N GLN A 16 13.62 -6.30 3.17
CA GLN A 16 13.21 -4.89 3.15
C GLN A 16 13.93 -4.05 4.22
N GLY A 17 14.87 -4.65 4.95
CA GLY A 17 15.65 -3.99 5.99
C GLY A 17 16.83 -3.17 5.46
N GLY A 18 17.66 -2.68 6.38
CA GLY A 18 18.94 -2.04 6.06
C GLY A 18 18.85 -0.74 5.26
N ASN A 19 17.81 0.05 5.43
CA ASN A 19 17.50 1.22 4.59
C ASN A 19 17.32 0.84 3.10
N LEU A 20 16.20 0.19 2.81
CA LEU A 20 15.84 -0.29 1.48
C LEU A 20 15.97 0.77 0.39
N ALA A 21 15.60 2.03 0.69
CA ALA A 21 15.75 3.14 -0.26
C ALA A 21 17.23 3.33 -0.67
N ARG A 22 18.15 3.28 0.29
CA ARG A 22 19.58 3.41 -0.01
C ARG A 22 20.11 2.25 -0.84
N LEU A 23 19.70 1.03 -0.52
CA LEU A 23 20.09 -0.17 -1.28
C LEU A 23 19.56 -0.08 -2.72
N ALA A 24 18.32 0.37 -2.91
CA ALA A 24 17.71 0.54 -4.22
C ALA A 24 18.44 1.58 -5.06
N VAL A 25 18.79 2.73 -4.48
CA VAL A 25 19.55 3.80 -5.13
C VAL A 25 20.92 3.30 -5.63
N MET A 26 21.65 2.57 -4.77
CA MET A 26 22.95 2.00 -5.15
C MET A 26 22.81 0.94 -6.24
N LYS A 27 21.82 0.05 -6.11
CA LYS A 27 21.55 -1.00 -7.11
C LYS A 27 21.13 -0.41 -8.46
N ALA A 28 20.40 0.70 -8.45
CA ALA A 28 19.99 1.42 -9.66
C ALA A 28 21.16 2.20 -10.34
N GLY A 29 22.35 2.21 -9.74
CA GLY A 29 23.52 2.88 -10.30
C GLY A 29 23.55 4.40 -10.12
N PHE A 30 22.78 4.93 -9.17
CA PHE A 30 22.88 6.36 -8.84
C PHE A 30 24.24 6.70 -8.24
N PRO A 31 24.71 7.95 -8.40
CA PRO A 31 25.95 8.39 -7.77
C PRO A 31 25.93 8.18 -6.25
N VAL A 32 27.05 7.75 -5.68
CA VAL A 32 27.17 7.47 -4.23
C VAL A 32 26.78 8.68 -3.36
N LYS A 33 26.91 9.90 -3.87
CA LYS A 33 26.54 11.13 -3.16
C LYS A 33 25.04 11.34 -3.02
N VAL A 34 24.17 10.61 -3.77
CA VAL A 34 22.71 10.72 -3.63
C VAL A 34 22.28 9.96 -2.37
N PRO A 35 21.84 10.65 -1.31
CA PRO A 35 21.36 10.01 -0.11
C PRO A 35 20.01 9.32 -0.38
N ALA A 36 19.56 8.51 0.59
CA ALA A 36 18.21 7.97 0.56
C ALA A 36 17.75 7.58 1.97
N VAL A 37 16.45 7.63 2.20
CA VAL A 37 15.83 7.27 3.47
C VAL A 37 14.62 6.38 3.25
N THR A 38 14.50 5.35 4.10
CA THR A 38 13.28 4.56 4.22
C THR A 38 12.49 5.06 5.41
N LEU A 39 11.19 5.32 5.24
CA LEU A 39 10.32 5.78 6.31
C LEU A 39 9.12 4.85 6.49
N ASN A 40 8.63 4.78 7.72
CA ASN A 40 7.43 4.03 8.06
C ASN A 40 6.39 4.96 8.71
N ARG A 41 5.23 5.06 8.09
CA ARG A 41 3.99 5.66 8.61
C ARG A 41 2.82 4.72 8.30
N MET A 42 3.01 3.43 8.55
CA MET A 42 2.05 2.37 8.22
C MET A 42 1.58 2.49 6.76
N CYS A 43 0.31 2.28 6.47
CA CYS A 43 -0.25 2.35 5.11
C CYS A 43 -0.08 3.71 4.42
N GLY A 44 0.23 4.77 5.16
CA GLY A 44 0.51 6.12 4.65
C GLY A 44 1.98 6.41 4.33
N SER A 45 2.87 5.41 4.35
CA SER A 45 4.32 5.60 4.21
C SER A 45 4.70 6.28 2.90
N SER A 46 4.24 5.75 1.76
CA SER A 46 4.57 6.32 0.44
C SER A 46 3.99 7.71 0.23
N GLN A 47 2.77 7.95 0.73
CA GLN A 47 2.17 9.28 0.71
C GLN A 47 3.00 10.27 1.53
N GLN A 48 3.50 9.86 2.69
CA GLN A 48 4.38 10.69 3.50
C GLN A 48 5.72 10.95 2.83
N ALA A 49 6.27 9.98 2.10
CA ALA A 49 7.47 10.19 1.29
C ALA A 49 7.28 11.32 0.26
N VAL A 50 6.14 11.31 -0.45
CA VAL A 50 5.77 12.37 -1.39
C VAL A 50 5.61 13.73 -0.68
N HIS A 51 4.98 13.75 0.50
CA HIS A 51 4.84 14.99 1.27
C HIS A 51 6.19 15.55 1.72
N PHE A 52 7.13 14.72 2.18
CA PHE A 52 8.46 15.18 2.57
C PHE A 52 9.25 15.70 1.38
N ALA A 53 9.20 15.02 0.22
CA ALA A 53 9.83 15.52 -1.00
C ALA A 53 9.26 16.88 -1.42
N ALA A 54 7.93 17.03 -1.42
CA ALA A 54 7.28 18.29 -1.73
C ALA A 54 7.67 19.41 -0.75
N GLN A 55 7.74 19.10 0.54
CA GLN A 55 8.16 20.05 1.58
C GLN A 55 9.62 20.49 1.38
N ALA A 56 10.54 19.58 1.07
CA ALA A 56 11.94 19.91 0.81
C ALA A 56 12.10 20.85 -0.40
N ILE A 57 11.36 20.58 -1.48
CA ILE A 57 11.35 21.43 -2.69
C ILE A 57 10.74 22.79 -2.39
N LEU A 58 9.62 22.84 -1.68
CA LEU A 58 8.95 24.10 -1.32
C LEU A 58 9.79 24.95 -0.34
N ALA A 59 10.57 24.31 0.51
CA ALA A 59 11.50 25.00 1.41
C ALA A 59 12.74 25.55 0.71
N GLY A 60 13.00 25.11 -0.51
CA GLY A 60 14.21 25.48 -1.27
C GLY A 60 15.47 24.74 -0.84
N ASP A 61 15.33 23.63 -0.08
CA ASP A 61 16.46 22.79 0.31
C ASP A 61 16.94 21.90 -0.83
N MET A 62 16.03 21.50 -1.71
CA MET A 62 16.27 20.58 -2.82
C MET A 62 15.46 20.98 -4.05
N ASP A 63 15.98 20.68 -5.23
CA ASP A 63 15.29 20.91 -6.51
C ASP A 63 14.65 19.63 -7.07
N ILE A 64 15.30 18.48 -6.91
CA ILE A 64 14.86 17.20 -7.49
C ILE A 64 14.94 16.07 -6.46
N VAL A 65 13.79 15.57 -6.06
CA VAL A 65 13.66 14.45 -5.12
C VAL A 65 12.80 13.34 -5.73
N ILE A 66 13.22 12.09 -5.57
CA ILE A 66 12.40 10.92 -5.91
C ILE A 66 11.67 10.47 -4.66
N ALA A 67 10.36 10.32 -4.75
CA ALA A 67 9.54 9.80 -3.67
C ALA A 67 8.64 8.66 -4.14
N GLY A 68 8.45 7.65 -3.30
CA GLY A 68 7.64 6.50 -3.61
C GLY A 68 7.58 5.51 -2.45
N GLY A 69 7.37 4.25 -2.75
CA GLY A 69 7.41 3.20 -1.75
C GLY A 69 7.41 1.81 -2.36
N THR A 70 7.67 0.85 -1.51
CA THR A 70 7.71 -0.57 -1.89
C THR A 70 7.28 -1.44 -0.71
N GLU A 71 6.62 -2.54 -1.03
CA GLU A 71 6.22 -3.57 -0.08
C GLU A 71 6.18 -4.92 -0.78
N MET A 72 6.80 -5.94 -0.20
CA MET A 72 6.84 -7.29 -0.74
C MET A 72 6.27 -8.27 0.28
N MET A 73 4.94 -8.33 0.40
CA MET A 73 4.26 -9.12 1.43
C MET A 73 4.40 -10.63 1.26
N SER A 74 4.82 -11.12 0.08
CA SER A 74 5.18 -12.53 -0.12
C SER A 74 6.50 -12.92 0.57
N HIS A 75 7.39 -11.94 0.84
CA HIS A 75 8.65 -12.16 1.54
C HIS A 75 8.56 -11.70 3.01
N GLN A 76 7.94 -10.56 3.25
CA GLN A 76 7.75 -10.00 4.58
C GLN A 76 6.25 -9.79 4.82
N PRO A 77 5.56 -10.76 5.44
CA PRO A 77 4.11 -10.68 5.65
C PRO A 77 3.74 -9.50 6.54
N LEU A 78 2.56 -8.97 6.31
CA LEU A 78 2.02 -7.85 7.10
C LEU A 78 2.02 -8.19 8.59
N GLY A 79 2.61 -7.32 9.40
CA GLY A 79 2.74 -7.50 10.84
C GLY A 79 3.98 -8.27 11.28
N ALA A 80 4.86 -8.69 10.37
CA ALA A 80 6.11 -9.37 10.73
C ALA A 80 7.08 -8.47 11.53
N ASP A 81 6.87 -7.16 11.50
CA ASP A 81 7.62 -6.17 12.28
C ASP A 81 6.93 -5.78 13.60
N TYR A 82 5.80 -6.41 13.94
CA TYR A 82 5.09 -6.09 15.18
C TYR A 82 5.94 -6.44 16.40
N PRO A 83 5.94 -5.60 17.44
CA PRO A 83 6.67 -5.90 18.67
C PRO A 83 6.07 -7.12 19.36
N GLN A 84 6.91 -7.95 19.97
CA GLN A 84 6.45 -9.10 20.75
C GLN A 84 5.61 -8.69 21.96
N GLN A 85 5.88 -7.52 22.52
CA GLN A 85 5.11 -6.93 23.60
C GLN A 85 4.71 -5.51 23.23
N TRP A 86 3.40 -5.26 23.26
CA TRP A 86 2.88 -3.92 23.06
C TRP A 86 3.02 -3.10 24.36
N PRO A 87 3.44 -1.82 24.25
CA PRO A 87 3.47 -0.95 25.42
C PRO A 87 2.04 -0.71 25.94
N GLU A 88 1.94 -0.40 27.23
CA GLU A 88 0.68 0.12 27.79
C GLU A 88 0.35 1.47 27.13
N LEU A 89 -0.86 1.58 26.63
CA LEU A 89 -1.36 2.79 25.96
C LEU A 89 -2.59 3.32 26.69
N PRO A 90 -2.83 4.62 26.67
CA PRO A 90 -4.01 5.23 27.31
C PRO A 90 -5.31 4.92 26.54
N TYR A 91 -5.26 4.14 25.49
CA TYR A 91 -6.38 3.72 24.64
C TYR A 91 -6.15 2.28 24.16
N GLN A 92 -7.22 1.60 23.83
CA GLN A 92 -7.17 0.25 23.28
C GLN A 92 -6.84 0.30 21.79
N LEU A 93 -5.76 -0.38 21.40
CA LEU A 93 -5.50 -0.69 19.99
C LEU A 93 -6.35 -1.90 19.59
N VAL A 94 -7.18 -1.71 18.58
CA VAL A 94 -7.98 -2.78 18.00
C VAL A 94 -7.54 -3.06 16.57
N HIS A 95 -7.70 -4.29 16.13
CA HIS A 95 -7.41 -4.67 14.75
C HIS A 95 -8.28 -3.84 13.77
N GLN A 96 -7.71 -3.50 12.60
CA GLN A 96 -8.38 -2.67 11.60
C GLN A 96 -9.76 -3.22 11.18
N GLY A 97 -9.89 -4.54 11.02
CA GLY A 97 -11.17 -5.17 10.71
C GLY A 97 -12.19 -5.04 11.85
N THR A 98 -11.75 -5.16 13.10
CA THR A 98 -12.59 -4.89 14.27
C THR A 98 -13.05 -3.43 14.30
N SER A 99 -12.16 -2.50 13.95
CA SER A 99 -12.52 -1.08 13.82
C SER A 99 -13.58 -0.86 12.73
N ALA A 100 -13.48 -1.58 11.62
CA ALA A 100 -14.49 -1.52 10.55
C ALA A 100 -15.87 -2.05 11.04
N GLU A 101 -15.88 -3.14 11.80
CA GLU A 101 -17.12 -3.67 12.42
C GLU A 101 -17.75 -2.65 13.40
N MET A 102 -16.92 -1.99 14.23
CA MET A 102 -17.39 -0.92 15.12
C MET A 102 -18.00 0.25 14.34
N MET A 103 -17.44 0.59 13.17
CA MET A 103 -18.00 1.61 12.28
C MET A 103 -19.34 1.15 11.68
N ALA A 104 -19.41 -0.09 11.21
CA ALA A 104 -20.65 -0.66 10.67
C ALA A 104 -21.78 -0.63 11.72
N GLU A 105 -21.49 -1.03 12.95
CA GLU A 105 -22.43 -1.00 14.06
C GLU A 105 -22.87 0.44 14.41
N LYS A 106 -21.90 1.36 14.56
CA LYS A 106 -22.14 2.77 14.89
C LYS A 106 -23.05 3.47 13.87
N TYR A 107 -22.83 3.21 12.58
CA TYR A 107 -23.58 3.83 11.50
C TYR A 107 -24.71 2.95 10.98
N LYS A 108 -24.97 1.79 11.62
CA LYS A 108 -26.03 0.84 11.25
C LYS A 108 -25.96 0.41 9.78
N LEU A 109 -24.74 0.17 9.30
CA LEU A 109 -24.50 -0.32 7.95
C LEU A 109 -24.83 -1.81 7.88
N THR A 110 -25.70 -2.17 6.94
CA THR A 110 -26.03 -3.58 6.72
C THR A 110 -25.00 -4.25 5.81
N ARG A 111 -24.94 -5.57 5.83
CA ARG A 111 -24.10 -6.36 4.94
C ARG A 111 -24.34 -6.00 3.47
N ASP A 112 -25.58 -5.82 3.05
CA ASP A 112 -25.92 -5.47 1.67
C ASP A 112 -25.32 -4.13 1.25
N VAL A 113 -25.34 -3.13 2.15
CA VAL A 113 -24.71 -1.81 1.90
C VAL A 113 -23.20 -1.94 1.74
N LEU A 114 -22.55 -2.76 2.56
CA LEU A 114 -21.11 -3.00 2.50
C LEU A 114 -20.72 -3.77 1.22
N ASP A 115 -21.50 -4.79 0.86
CA ASP A 115 -21.28 -5.57 -0.36
C ASP A 115 -21.52 -4.70 -1.62
N ASP A 116 -22.54 -3.84 -1.61
CA ASP A 116 -22.78 -2.89 -2.70
C ASP A 116 -21.64 -1.90 -2.86
N PHE A 117 -21.10 -1.39 -1.77
CA PHE A 117 -19.94 -0.51 -1.80
C PHE A 117 -18.72 -1.21 -2.41
N ALA A 118 -18.39 -2.41 -1.97
CA ALA A 118 -17.29 -3.21 -2.48
C ALA A 118 -17.49 -3.60 -3.96
N TYR A 119 -18.71 -4.03 -4.33
CA TYR A 119 -19.05 -4.34 -5.71
C TYR A 119 -18.84 -3.15 -6.63
N ASN A 120 -19.36 -1.98 -6.25
CA ASN A 120 -19.21 -0.76 -7.04
C ASN A 120 -17.76 -0.29 -7.13
N SER A 121 -16.94 -0.52 -6.11
CA SER A 121 -15.50 -0.26 -6.14
C SER A 121 -14.80 -1.11 -7.20
N HIS A 122 -15.08 -2.42 -7.24
CA HIS A 122 -14.56 -3.30 -8.29
C HIS A 122 -15.04 -2.91 -9.69
N MET A 123 -16.31 -2.53 -9.84
CA MET A 123 -16.86 -2.09 -11.14
C MET A 123 -16.16 -0.83 -11.66
N LYS A 124 -15.92 0.14 -10.80
CA LYS A 124 -15.18 1.37 -11.16
C LYS A 124 -13.73 1.06 -11.57
N ALA A 125 -13.05 0.21 -10.82
CA ALA A 125 -11.69 -0.20 -11.15
C ALA A 125 -11.63 -1.00 -12.46
N MET A 126 -12.54 -1.94 -12.67
CA MET A 126 -12.66 -2.72 -13.91
C MET A 126 -12.87 -1.79 -15.13
N HIS A 127 -13.79 -0.85 -15.02
CA HIS A 127 -14.06 0.12 -16.10
C HIS A 127 -12.81 0.95 -16.42
N ALA A 128 -12.12 1.48 -15.41
CA ALA A 128 -10.90 2.24 -15.60
C ALA A 128 -9.76 1.41 -16.27
N ILE A 129 -9.65 0.13 -15.93
CA ILE A 129 -8.69 -0.79 -16.55
C ILE A 129 -9.08 -1.03 -18.02
N GLN A 130 -10.35 -1.29 -18.30
CA GLN A 130 -10.84 -1.56 -19.66
C GLN A 130 -10.72 -0.36 -20.59
N GLU A 131 -10.86 0.85 -20.07
CA GLU A 131 -10.64 2.10 -20.81
C GLU A 131 -9.18 2.52 -20.95
N GLY A 132 -8.23 1.74 -20.40
CA GLY A 132 -6.80 2.02 -20.48
C GLY A 132 -6.33 3.20 -19.63
N ASN A 133 -7.12 3.64 -18.65
CA ASN A 133 -6.82 4.81 -17.83
C ASN A 133 -5.52 4.70 -17.01
N PHE A 134 -5.01 3.46 -16.82
CA PHE A 134 -3.78 3.19 -16.09
C PHE A 134 -2.56 2.92 -16.97
N GLU A 135 -2.70 2.86 -18.30
CA GLU A 135 -1.60 2.47 -19.20
C GLU A 135 -0.36 3.36 -19.06
N SER A 136 -0.55 4.66 -18.86
CA SER A 136 0.56 5.62 -18.65
C SER A 136 1.20 5.54 -17.26
N GLN A 137 0.59 4.80 -16.33
CA GLN A 137 0.99 4.75 -14.92
C GLN A 137 1.61 3.41 -14.52
N ILE A 138 1.42 2.37 -15.35
CA ILE A 138 1.90 1.01 -15.07
C ILE A 138 3.13 0.72 -15.89
N VAL A 139 4.21 0.33 -15.20
CA VAL A 139 5.40 -0.22 -15.84
C VAL A 139 5.26 -1.74 -15.86
N PRO A 140 5.12 -2.38 -17.03
CA PRO A 140 5.01 -3.83 -17.11
C PRO A 140 6.28 -4.53 -16.59
N ILE A 141 6.10 -5.52 -15.73
CA ILE A 141 7.20 -6.29 -15.15
C ILE A 141 7.26 -7.67 -15.81
N LYS A 142 8.43 -8.03 -16.32
CA LYS A 142 8.68 -9.36 -16.86
C LYS A 142 8.82 -10.36 -15.70
N VAL A 143 7.88 -11.30 -15.59
CA VAL A 143 7.89 -12.35 -14.57
C VAL A 143 8.64 -13.58 -15.07
N THR A 144 8.40 -13.95 -16.33
CA THR A 144 9.14 -14.99 -17.08
C THR A 144 9.38 -14.50 -18.48
N ASP A 145 10.10 -15.27 -19.31
CA ASP A 145 10.33 -14.90 -20.71
C ASP A 145 9.03 -14.73 -21.52
N GLU A 146 7.97 -15.41 -21.11
CA GLU A 146 6.67 -15.42 -21.79
C GLU A 146 5.60 -14.60 -21.06
N LYS A 147 5.81 -14.23 -19.78
CA LYS A 147 4.78 -13.59 -18.95
C LYS A 147 5.18 -12.19 -18.50
N LEU A 148 4.37 -11.19 -18.90
CA LEU A 148 4.40 -9.85 -18.36
C LEU A 148 3.30 -9.66 -17.31
N PHE A 149 3.66 -9.12 -16.16
CA PHE A 149 2.72 -8.64 -15.15
C PHE A 149 2.43 -7.14 -15.42
N LYS A 150 1.20 -6.83 -15.83
CA LYS A 150 0.79 -5.46 -16.23
C LYS A 150 -0.64 -5.11 -15.84
N VAL A 151 -1.35 -6.00 -15.16
CA VAL A 151 -2.73 -5.77 -14.71
C VAL A 151 -2.82 -6.09 -13.23
N ASP A 152 -3.48 -5.24 -12.45
CA ASP A 152 -3.73 -5.45 -11.03
C ASP A 152 -4.61 -6.70 -10.83
N GLU A 153 -4.08 -7.69 -10.11
CA GLU A 153 -4.77 -8.95 -9.80
C GLU A 153 -5.79 -8.81 -8.66
N GLY A 154 -5.79 -7.68 -7.94
CA GLY A 154 -6.71 -7.40 -6.84
C GLY A 154 -8.14 -7.09 -7.29
N VAL A 155 -8.30 -6.63 -8.53
CA VAL A 155 -9.61 -6.26 -9.07
C VAL A 155 -10.35 -7.50 -9.57
N ARG A 156 -11.58 -7.71 -9.09
CA ARG A 156 -12.47 -8.77 -9.61
C ARG A 156 -13.15 -8.29 -10.88
N MET A 157 -12.91 -8.97 -12.01
CA MET A 157 -13.37 -8.57 -13.34
C MET A 157 -14.09 -9.69 -14.07
N PRO A 158 -15.45 -9.74 -14.06
CA PRO A 158 -16.36 -8.91 -13.27
C PRO A 158 -16.46 -9.36 -11.79
N PRO A 159 -16.84 -8.48 -10.86
CA PRO A 159 -17.21 -8.89 -9.51
C PRO A 159 -18.51 -9.70 -9.55
N ASN A 160 -18.69 -10.61 -8.59
CA ASN A 160 -19.85 -11.49 -8.52
C ASN A 160 -20.58 -11.29 -7.18
N ARG A 161 -21.80 -10.75 -7.24
CA ARG A 161 -22.61 -10.43 -6.06
C ARG A 161 -22.98 -11.66 -5.23
N GLU A 162 -23.34 -12.78 -5.86
CA GLU A 162 -23.72 -14.00 -5.17
C GLU A 162 -22.52 -14.56 -4.38
N LYS A 163 -21.33 -14.56 -4.97
CA LYS A 163 -20.12 -14.99 -4.29
C LYS A 163 -19.75 -14.06 -3.13
N MET A 164 -19.96 -12.75 -3.28
CA MET A 164 -19.69 -11.78 -2.22
C MET A 164 -20.65 -12.00 -1.05
N ALA A 165 -21.94 -12.11 -1.30
CA ALA A 165 -22.95 -12.37 -0.28
C ALA A 165 -22.72 -13.71 0.47
N ALA A 166 -22.13 -14.70 -0.19
CA ALA A 166 -21.83 -16.00 0.40
C ALA A 166 -20.55 -16.01 1.27
N LEU A 167 -19.77 -14.92 1.31
CA LEU A 167 -18.58 -14.84 2.15
C LEU A 167 -18.97 -14.76 3.62
N ALA A 168 -18.30 -15.57 4.44
CA ALA A 168 -18.45 -15.46 5.89
C ALA A 168 -17.83 -14.15 6.40
N PRO A 169 -18.41 -13.56 7.47
CA PRO A 169 -17.76 -12.45 8.16
C PRO A 169 -16.35 -12.83 8.63
N ALA A 170 -15.39 -11.89 8.51
CA ALA A 170 -13.99 -12.18 8.78
C ALA A 170 -13.54 -11.79 10.20
N PHE A 171 -14.18 -10.80 10.82
CA PHE A 171 -13.73 -10.20 12.08
C PHE A 171 -14.72 -10.31 13.22
N LYS A 172 -15.98 -10.51 12.93
CA LYS A 172 -17.06 -10.67 13.91
C LYS A 172 -18.00 -11.77 13.42
N PRO A 173 -18.37 -12.78 14.23
CA PRO A 173 -19.18 -13.91 13.77
C PRO A 173 -20.54 -13.54 13.16
N ASP A 174 -21.10 -12.42 13.61
CA ASP A 174 -22.38 -11.84 13.19
C ASP A 174 -22.21 -10.49 12.48
N GLY A 175 -21.02 -10.24 11.92
CA GLY A 175 -20.65 -8.99 11.24
C GLY A 175 -21.13 -8.88 9.79
#